data_26f139c41d66f17ab95dbd46d666d0be
#
_entry.id   26f139c41d66f17ab95dbd46d666d0be
#
_cell.length_a   1.000
_cell.length_b   1.000
_cell.length_c   1.000
_cell.angle_alpha   90.00
_cell.angle_beta   90.00
_cell.angle_gamma   90.00
#
_symmetry.space_group_name_H-M   'P 1'
#
loop_
_entity.id
_entity.type
_entity.pdbx_description
1 polymer ?
#
loop_
_entity_poly.entity_id
_entity_poly.type
_entity_poly.pdbx_seq_one_letter_code
_entity_poly.pdbx_strand_id
1 'polypeptide(L)'
;MILVSERLNIVISNTEGHGHGDIYSFEAFGDELAIPYADLKQILKNYGSFAKAGLFYICDEEFVEKQRLKTVYEKIVGVEKFEELFGLPRDKFTNIYSKMLKGQQENFSEILIDKLVANEDIDANIVNIVGEKTGKKIYDIVDARKKSLELKE
;
A
#
# COMPACT_ATOMS: atom_id res chain seq x y z
N MET A 1 8.30 9.03 -19.58
CA MET A 1 8.37 8.52 -18.21
C MET A 1 6.98 8.44 -17.63
N ILE A 2 6.73 7.43 -16.83
CA ILE A 2 5.42 7.19 -16.24
C ILE A 2 5.54 7.34 -14.73
N LEU A 3 4.63 8.11 -14.13
CA LEU A 3 4.61 8.33 -12.70
C LEU A 3 4.03 7.11 -12.00
N VAL A 4 4.74 6.61 -11.01
CA VAL A 4 4.32 5.47 -10.20
C VAL A 4 4.28 5.90 -8.75
N SER A 5 3.17 5.65 -8.09
CA SER A 5 2.97 6.02 -6.70
C SER A 5 3.08 4.79 -5.80
N GLU A 6 3.79 4.96 -4.72
CA GLU A 6 4.07 3.94 -3.72
C GLU A 6 2.87 3.71 -2.80
N ARG A 7 2.65 2.46 -2.42
CA ARG A 7 1.63 2.07 -1.44
C ARG A 7 2.21 1.34 -0.23
N LEU A 8 3.36 0.69 -0.41
CA LEU A 8 4.14 0.09 0.68
C LEU A 8 5.61 0.39 0.44
N ASN A 9 6.39 0.32 1.48
CA ASN A 9 7.85 0.48 1.38
C ASN A 9 8.43 -0.72 0.63
N ILE A 10 8.49 -0.63 -0.69
CA ILE A 10 8.95 -1.71 -1.56
C ILE A 10 10.10 -1.24 -2.45
N VAL A 11 10.86 -2.22 -2.94
CA VAL A 11 11.91 -2.01 -3.94
C VAL A 11 11.57 -2.86 -5.15
N ILE A 12 11.56 -2.23 -6.31
CA ILE A 12 11.31 -2.92 -7.58
C ILE A 12 12.45 -2.63 -8.55
N SER A 13 12.69 -3.54 -9.48
CA SER A 13 13.76 -3.36 -10.47
C SER A 13 13.28 -3.76 -11.87
N ASN A 14 13.98 -3.27 -12.88
CA ASN A 14 13.69 -3.59 -14.26
C ASN A 14 14.39 -4.86 -14.76
N THR A 15 15.01 -5.64 -13.87
CA THR A 15 15.73 -6.88 -14.24
C THR A 15 15.17 -8.10 -13.52
N GLU A 16 15.31 -9.27 -14.15
CA GLU A 16 14.89 -10.55 -13.61
C GLU A 16 15.91 -11.09 -12.58
N GLY A 17 16.02 -10.45 -11.43
CA GLY A 17 16.73 -11.02 -10.28
C GLY A 17 18.26 -11.17 -10.38
N HIS A 18 18.91 -10.62 -11.40
CA HIS A 18 20.36 -10.77 -11.61
C HIS A 18 21.20 -9.53 -11.32
N GLY A 19 20.63 -8.55 -10.66
CA GLY A 19 21.37 -7.45 -10.07
C GLY A 19 21.95 -6.38 -11.01
N HIS A 20 21.63 -6.42 -12.29
CA HIS A 20 22.13 -5.47 -13.28
C HIS A 20 21.00 -4.68 -13.93
N GLY A 21 20.39 -3.80 -13.20
CA GLY A 21 19.34 -2.92 -13.72
C GLY A 21 19.05 -1.80 -12.76
N ASP A 22 18.23 -0.86 -13.21
CA ASP A 22 17.82 0.25 -12.38
C ASP A 22 16.90 -0.24 -11.26
N ILE A 23 17.17 0.22 -10.06
CA ILE A 23 16.39 -0.10 -8.86
C ILE A 23 15.59 1.13 -8.47
N TYR A 24 14.30 0.93 -8.23
CA TYR A 24 13.38 1.98 -7.81
C TYR A 24 12.93 1.70 -6.39
N SER A 25 13.36 2.55 -5.45
CA SER A 25 13.05 2.43 -4.03
C SER A 25 12.03 3.48 -3.63
N PHE A 26 10.99 3.05 -2.95
CA PHE A 26 9.99 3.93 -2.35
C PHE A 26 10.16 3.85 -0.83
N GLU A 27 10.27 4.99 -0.18
CA GLU A 27 10.58 5.06 1.24
C GLU A 27 9.36 5.29 2.12
N ALA A 28 8.34 5.92 1.58
CA ALA A 28 7.12 6.24 2.32
C ALA A 28 5.88 6.10 1.46
N PHE A 29 4.76 5.88 2.12
CA PHE A 29 3.46 5.83 1.46
C PHE A 29 3.18 7.15 0.73
N GLY A 30 2.81 7.04 -0.52
CA GLY A 30 2.52 8.21 -1.35
C GLY A 30 3.71 8.75 -2.13
N ASP A 31 4.91 8.22 -1.91
CA ASP A 31 6.08 8.59 -2.71
C ASP A 31 5.82 8.32 -4.18
N GLU A 32 6.28 9.20 -5.03
CA GLU A 32 6.12 9.09 -6.48
C GLU A 32 7.47 9.11 -7.18
N LEU A 33 7.65 8.17 -8.10
CA LEU A 33 8.84 8.10 -8.94
C LEU A 33 8.45 8.09 -10.41
N ALA A 34 9.20 8.80 -11.23
CA ALA A 34 9.04 8.76 -12.68
C ALA A 34 9.90 7.62 -13.24
N ILE A 35 9.26 6.66 -13.89
CA ILE A 35 9.92 5.46 -14.41
C ILE A 35 9.79 5.44 -15.94
N PRO A 36 10.90 5.21 -16.68
CA PRO A 36 10.84 5.08 -18.13
C PRO A 36 9.87 3.99 -18.58
N TYR A 37 9.16 4.22 -19.66
CA TYR A 37 8.15 3.30 -20.20
C TYR A 37 8.69 1.87 -20.34
N ALA A 38 9.86 1.70 -20.95
CA ALA A 38 10.46 0.37 -21.16
C ALA A 38 10.76 -0.34 -19.84
N ASP A 39 11.25 0.40 -18.85
CA ASP A 39 11.55 -0.14 -17.52
C ASP A 39 10.28 -0.57 -16.80
N LEU A 40 9.23 0.23 -16.87
CA LEU A 40 7.95 -0.11 -16.23
C LEU A 40 7.31 -1.35 -16.86
N LYS A 41 7.42 -1.54 -18.16
CA LYS A 41 6.98 -2.77 -18.82
C LYS A 41 7.72 -3.99 -18.28
N GLN A 42 9.03 -3.87 -18.09
CA GLN A 42 9.85 -4.95 -17.54
C GLN A 42 9.50 -5.21 -16.06
N ILE A 43 9.26 -4.16 -15.29
CA ILE A 43 8.82 -4.26 -13.91
C ILE A 43 7.48 -5.02 -13.82
N LEU A 44 6.53 -4.72 -14.68
CA LEU A 44 5.25 -5.43 -14.69
C LEU A 44 5.40 -6.91 -15.06
N LYS A 45 6.39 -7.24 -15.88
CA LYS A 45 6.70 -8.64 -16.18
C LYS A 45 7.21 -9.37 -14.94
N ASN A 46 8.05 -8.72 -14.13
CA ASN A 46 8.65 -9.31 -12.93
C ASN A 46 7.73 -9.23 -11.71
N TYR A 47 6.99 -8.15 -11.59
CA TYR A 47 6.18 -7.82 -10.40
C TYR A 47 4.70 -7.60 -10.73
N GLY A 48 4.18 -8.32 -11.72
CA GLY A 48 2.77 -8.21 -12.13
C GLY A 48 1.80 -8.51 -10.99
N SER A 49 2.13 -9.46 -10.13
CA SER A 49 1.31 -9.79 -8.95
C SER A 49 1.24 -8.62 -7.96
N PHE A 50 2.33 -7.86 -7.81
CA PHE A 50 2.37 -6.68 -6.94
C PHE A 50 1.47 -5.57 -7.49
N ALA A 51 1.50 -5.34 -8.81
CA ALA A 51 0.63 -4.38 -9.46
C ALA A 51 -0.85 -4.74 -9.29
N LYS A 52 -1.19 -6.01 -9.49
CA LYS A 52 -2.56 -6.51 -9.32
C LYS A 52 -3.03 -6.49 -7.87
N ALA A 53 -2.13 -6.61 -6.92
CA ALA A 53 -2.45 -6.51 -5.50
C ALA A 53 -2.56 -5.06 -5.01
N GLY A 54 -2.21 -4.08 -5.85
CA GLY A 54 -2.27 -2.67 -5.50
C GLY A 54 -1.14 -2.18 -4.61
N LEU A 55 0.01 -2.85 -4.61
CA LEU A 55 1.16 -2.45 -3.80
C LEU A 55 1.84 -1.20 -4.33
N PHE A 56 1.74 -0.95 -5.62
CA PHE A 56 2.11 0.34 -6.23
C PHE A 56 1.03 0.74 -7.24
N TYR A 57 0.97 2.03 -7.54
CA TYR A 57 -0.07 2.61 -8.40
C TYR A 57 0.56 3.36 -9.57
N ILE A 58 0.15 3.00 -10.78
CA ILE A 58 0.63 3.64 -12.01
C ILE A 58 -0.32 4.79 -12.34
N CYS A 59 0.21 6.01 -12.38
CA CYS A 59 -0.58 7.24 -12.52
C CYS A 59 -0.85 7.64 -13.99
N ASP A 60 -0.64 6.71 -14.93
CA ASP A 60 -0.87 6.94 -16.36
C ASP A 60 -2.01 6.06 -16.84
N GLU A 61 -3.14 6.66 -17.16
CA GLU A 61 -4.36 5.94 -17.57
C GLU A 61 -4.17 5.15 -18.86
N GLU A 62 -3.48 5.71 -19.85
CA GLU A 62 -3.23 5.04 -21.12
C GLU A 62 -2.37 3.79 -20.93
N PHE A 63 -1.33 3.87 -20.10
CA PHE A 63 -0.49 2.73 -19.78
C PHE A 63 -1.28 1.65 -19.06
N VAL A 64 -2.08 2.03 -18.06
CA VAL A 64 -2.94 1.12 -17.29
C VAL A 64 -3.91 0.37 -18.22
N GLU A 65 -4.50 1.06 -19.17
CA GLU A 65 -5.42 0.44 -20.16
C GLU A 65 -4.69 -0.54 -21.07
N LYS A 66 -3.55 -0.15 -21.62
CA LYS A 66 -2.73 -1.01 -22.49
C LYS A 66 -2.22 -2.27 -21.77
N GLN A 67 -1.93 -2.17 -20.48
CA GLN A 67 -1.46 -3.30 -19.68
C GLN A 67 -2.60 -4.11 -19.04
N ARG A 68 -3.85 -3.80 -19.38
CA ARG A 68 -5.05 -4.50 -18.89
C ARG A 68 -5.22 -4.46 -17.36
N LEU A 69 -4.80 -3.36 -16.75
CA LEU A 69 -4.92 -3.15 -15.31
C LEU A 69 -6.19 -2.37 -14.91
N LYS A 70 -6.97 -1.92 -15.88
CA LYS A 70 -8.15 -1.07 -15.64
C LYS A 70 -9.14 -1.71 -14.65
N THR A 71 -9.45 -2.99 -14.83
CA THR A 71 -10.38 -3.71 -13.94
C THR A 71 -9.86 -3.78 -12.50
N VAL A 72 -8.55 -3.99 -12.36
CA VAL A 72 -7.90 -3.97 -11.03
C VAL A 72 -8.00 -2.58 -10.42
N TYR A 73 -7.72 -1.55 -11.20
CA TYR A 73 -7.68 -0.17 -10.72
C TYR A 73 -9.05 0.40 -10.36
N GLU A 74 -10.12 -0.13 -10.93
CA GLU A 74 -11.49 0.20 -10.50
C GLU A 74 -11.76 -0.18 -9.05
N LYS A 75 -11.02 -1.15 -8.52
CA LYS A 75 -11.13 -1.62 -7.13
C LYS A 75 -10.19 -0.89 -6.18
N ILE A 76 -9.28 -0.07 -6.69
CA ILE A 76 -8.31 0.65 -5.87
C ILE A 76 -8.95 1.86 -5.22
N VAL A 77 -8.81 1.94 -3.91
CA VAL A 77 -9.24 3.08 -3.11
C VAL A 77 -8.13 4.13 -3.12
N GLY A 78 -8.46 5.37 -3.45
CA GLY A 78 -7.50 6.48 -3.44
C GLY A 78 -6.99 6.79 -2.02
N VAL A 79 -5.80 7.38 -1.94
CA VAL A 79 -5.16 7.77 -0.67
C VAL A 79 -6.08 8.65 0.18
N GLU A 80 -6.76 9.59 -0.46
CA GLU A 80 -7.69 10.54 0.18
C GLU A 80 -8.82 9.84 0.92
N LYS A 81 -9.31 8.72 0.37
CA LYS A 81 -10.38 7.93 0.97
C LYS A 81 -9.92 7.10 2.17
N PHE A 82 -8.62 6.85 2.30
CA PHE A 82 -8.10 6.13 3.47
C PHE A 82 -8.39 6.91 4.76
N GLU A 83 -8.19 8.23 4.74
CA GLU A 83 -8.53 9.06 5.91
C GLU A 83 -10.02 9.04 6.23
N GLU A 84 -10.86 9.07 5.20
CA GLU A 84 -12.32 8.98 5.38
C GLU A 84 -12.75 7.65 6.01
N LEU A 85 -12.06 6.56 5.72
CA LEU A 85 -12.38 5.24 6.25
C LEU A 85 -12.28 5.18 7.78
N PHE A 86 -11.36 5.93 8.38
CA PHE A 86 -11.21 5.97 9.84
C PHE A 86 -12.41 6.59 10.57
N GLY A 87 -13.21 7.38 9.88
CA GLY A 87 -14.42 8.00 10.45
C GLY A 87 -15.71 7.24 10.19
N LEU A 88 -15.66 6.10 9.51
CA LEU A 88 -16.88 5.37 9.16
C LEU A 88 -17.41 4.51 10.30
N PRO A 89 -18.77 4.32 10.38
CA PRO A 89 -19.34 3.32 11.25
C PRO A 89 -18.84 1.92 10.92
N ARG A 90 -18.84 1.03 11.92
CA ARG A 90 -18.33 -0.34 11.80
C ARG A 90 -18.83 -1.07 10.55
N ASP A 91 -20.13 -1.05 10.29
CA ASP A 91 -20.73 -1.82 9.18
C ASP A 91 -20.26 -1.30 7.82
N LYS A 92 -20.20 0.03 7.66
CA LYS A 92 -19.72 0.66 6.42
C LYS A 92 -18.24 0.41 6.22
N PHE A 93 -17.44 0.55 7.27
CA PHE A 93 -16.01 0.27 7.22
C PHE A 93 -15.76 -1.19 6.84
N THR A 94 -16.42 -2.14 7.49
CA THR A 94 -16.26 -3.57 7.23
C THR A 94 -16.58 -3.91 5.78
N ASN A 95 -17.68 -3.36 5.25
CA ASN A 95 -18.09 -3.60 3.87
C ASN A 95 -17.05 -3.12 2.86
N ILE A 96 -16.54 -1.90 3.04
CA ILE A 96 -15.54 -1.32 2.12
C ILE A 96 -14.20 -2.04 2.26
N TYR A 97 -13.72 -2.21 3.48
CA TYR A 97 -12.42 -2.82 3.76
C TYR A 97 -12.33 -4.26 3.25
N SER A 98 -13.37 -5.05 3.46
CA SER A 98 -13.42 -6.46 3.02
C SER A 98 -13.34 -6.61 1.50
N LYS A 99 -13.73 -5.60 0.74
CA LYS A 99 -13.70 -5.60 -0.72
C LYS A 99 -12.42 -5.00 -1.30
N MET A 100 -11.57 -4.42 -0.47
CA MET A 100 -10.30 -3.85 -0.92
C MET A 100 -9.33 -4.93 -1.37
N LEU A 101 -8.45 -4.59 -2.31
CA LEU A 101 -7.36 -5.46 -2.72
C LEU A 101 -6.44 -5.74 -1.52
N LYS A 102 -5.83 -6.92 -1.50
CA LYS A 102 -4.93 -7.32 -0.40
C LYS A 102 -3.81 -6.32 -0.16
N GLY A 103 -3.20 -5.81 -1.23
CA GLY A 103 -2.14 -4.80 -1.12
C GLY A 103 -2.64 -3.52 -0.47
N GLN A 104 -3.87 -3.12 -0.76
CA GLN A 104 -4.47 -1.95 -0.12
C GLN A 104 -4.87 -2.20 1.33
N GLN A 105 -5.32 -3.40 1.65
CA GLN A 105 -5.57 -3.78 3.04
C GLN A 105 -4.28 -3.70 3.86
N GLU A 106 -3.16 -4.16 3.30
CA GLU A 106 -1.85 -4.04 3.93
C GLU A 106 -1.41 -2.59 4.08
N ASN A 107 -1.59 -1.77 3.04
CA ASN A 107 -1.29 -0.33 3.10
C ASN A 107 -2.09 0.36 4.20
N PHE A 108 -3.38 0.07 4.27
CA PHE A 108 -4.24 0.63 5.31
C PHE A 108 -3.78 0.21 6.71
N SER A 109 -3.39 -1.05 6.87
CA SER A 109 -2.89 -1.55 8.17
C SER A 109 -1.63 -0.82 8.61
N GLU A 110 -0.72 -0.49 7.68
CA GLU A 110 0.49 0.28 8.01
C GLU A 110 0.15 1.71 8.43
N ILE A 111 -0.79 2.36 7.75
CA ILE A 111 -1.25 3.70 8.13
C ILE A 111 -1.90 3.65 9.52
N LEU A 112 -2.73 2.65 9.78
CA LEU A 112 -3.36 2.45 11.08
C LEU A 112 -2.31 2.29 12.20
N ILE A 113 -1.30 1.46 11.96
CA ILE A 113 -0.22 1.25 12.92
C ILE A 113 0.52 2.55 13.19
N ASP A 114 0.85 3.31 12.16
CA ASP A 114 1.54 4.60 12.31
C ASP A 114 0.72 5.59 13.13
N LYS A 115 -0.59 5.65 12.89
CA LYS A 115 -1.50 6.51 13.68
C LYS A 115 -1.54 6.09 15.15
N LEU A 116 -1.60 4.80 15.43
CA LEU A 116 -1.61 4.29 16.81
C LEU A 116 -0.27 4.54 17.51
N VAL A 117 0.85 4.41 16.81
CA VAL A 117 2.17 4.75 17.33
C VAL A 117 2.25 6.24 17.68
N ALA A 118 1.59 7.09 16.91
CA ALA A 118 1.48 8.54 17.17
C ALA A 118 0.44 8.88 18.26
N ASN A 119 -0.16 7.89 18.90
CA ASN A 119 -1.18 8.05 19.95
C ASN A 119 -2.48 8.71 19.45
N GLU A 120 -2.82 8.56 18.17
CA GLU A 120 -4.11 9.00 17.66
C GLU A 120 -5.23 8.09 18.17
N ASP A 121 -6.38 8.67 18.39
CA ASP A 121 -7.56 7.93 18.85
C ASP A 121 -8.25 7.26 17.67
N ILE A 122 -8.19 5.93 17.61
CA ILE A 122 -8.77 5.13 16.54
C ILE A 122 -9.81 4.17 17.14
N ASP A 123 -10.95 4.05 16.46
CA ASP A 123 -12.02 3.13 16.86
C ASP A 123 -11.50 1.69 16.96
N ALA A 124 -11.69 1.07 18.11
CA ALA A 124 -11.25 -0.30 18.36
C ALA A 124 -11.86 -1.32 17.39
N ASN A 125 -13.05 -1.07 16.87
CA ASN A 125 -13.66 -1.93 15.86
C ASN A 125 -12.85 -1.95 14.56
N ILE A 126 -12.31 -0.80 14.14
CA ILE A 126 -11.44 -0.70 12.96
C ILE A 126 -10.17 -1.53 13.18
N VAL A 127 -9.53 -1.39 14.34
CA VAL A 127 -8.31 -2.14 14.68
C VAL A 127 -8.59 -3.65 14.65
N ASN A 128 -9.70 -4.08 15.21
CA ASN A 128 -10.05 -5.51 15.26
C ASN A 128 -10.31 -6.08 13.85
N ILE A 129 -11.04 -5.36 13.02
CA ILE A 129 -11.34 -5.79 11.64
C ILE A 129 -10.07 -5.87 10.81
N VAL A 130 -9.21 -4.86 10.88
CA VAL A 130 -7.93 -4.84 10.16
C VAL A 130 -7.05 -6.01 10.62
N GLY A 131 -6.95 -6.22 11.92
CA GLY A 131 -6.18 -7.33 12.48
C GLY A 131 -6.69 -8.69 12.01
N GLU A 132 -8.01 -8.88 11.99
CA GLU A 132 -8.63 -10.12 11.53
C GLU A 132 -8.37 -10.37 10.03
N LYS A 133 -8.53 -9.34 9.20
CA LYS A 133 -8.37 -9.46 7.74
C LYS A 133 -6.92 -9.64 7.31
N THR A 134 -5.98 -9.02 8.00
CA THR A 134 -4.55 -9.08 7.66
C THR A 134 -3.79 -10.16 8.41
N GLY A 135 -4.38 -10.74 9.45
CA GLY A 135 -3.71 -11.69 10.34
C GLY A 135 -2.68 -11.05 11.25
N LYS A 136 -2.64 -9.72 11.33
CA LYS A 136 -1.67 -8.99 12.16
C LYS A 136 -2.20 -8.76 13.58
N LYS A 137 -1.31 -8.89 14.56
CA LYS A 137 -1.57 -8.50 15.95
C LYS A 137 -1.23 -7.02 16.10
N ILE A 138 -2.17 -6.16 15.74
CA ILE A 138 -1.94 -4.71 15.58
C ILE A 138 -1.37 -4.09 16.86
N TYR A 139 -1.98 -4.31 18.02
CA TYR A 139 -1.53 -3.71 19.27
C TYR A 139 -0.13 -4.18 19.69
N ASP A 140 0.21 -5.46 19.42
CA ASP A 140 1.54 -5.99 19.70
C ASP A 140 2.60 -5.30 18.84
N ILE A 141 2.28 -5.08 17.56
CA ILE A 141 3.17 -4.37 16.63
C ILE A 141 3.36 -2.92 17.08
N VAL A 142 2.28 -2.25 17.45
CA VAL A 142 2.32 -0.87 17.94
C VAL A 142 3.20 -0.76 19.19
N ASP A 143 3.02 -1.65 20.15
CA ASP A 143 3.80 -1.67 21.38
C ASP A 143 5.29 -1.90 21.11
N ALA A 144 5.61 -2.82 20.20
CA ALA A 144 6.99 -3.09 19.80
C ALA A 144 7.64 -1.87 19.14
N ARG A 145 6.91 -1.17 18.26
CA ARG A 145 7.42 0.05 17.59
C ARG A 145 7.61 1.20 18.58
N LYS A 146 6.70 1.38 19.53
CA LYS A 146 6.83 2.41 20.59
C LYS A 146 8.05 2.16 21.42
N LYS A 147 8.30 0.92 21.83
CA LYS A 147 9.51 0.54 22.60
C LYS A 147 10.78 0.81 21.80
N SER A 148 10.78 0.48 20.52
CA SER A 148 11.91 0.76 19.63
C SER A 148 12.22 2.25 19.52
N LEU A 149 11.20 3.11 19.47
CA LEU A 149 11.38 4.57 19.44
C LEU A 149 11.93 5.12 20.76
N GLU A 150 11.47 4.60 21.90
CA GLU A 150 11.99 4.96 23.21
C GLU A 150 13.47 4.63 23.36
N LEU A 151 13.92 3.51 22.79
CA LEU A 151 15.32 3.08 22.85
C LEU A 151 16.25 3.93 21.97
N LYS A 152 15.72 4.70 21.01
CA LYS A 152 16.48 5.59 20.14
C LYS A 152 16.65 7.00 20.71
N GLU A 153 15.89 7.33 21.72
CA GLU A 153 16.02 8.58 22.46
C GLU A 153 17.06 8.41 23.59
#